data_771ae0e74e89789dcae6238fb9d98d3d
#
_entry.id   771ae0e74e89789dcae6238fb9d98d3d
#
_cell.length_a   1.000
_cell.length_b   1.000
_cell.length_c   1.000
_cell.angle_alpha   90.00
_cell.angle_beta   90.00
_cell.angle_gamma   90.00
#
_symmetry.space_group_name_H-M   'P 1'
#
loop_
_entity.id
_entity.type
_entity.pdbx_description
1 polymer ?
#
loop_
_entity_poly.entity_id
_entity_poly.type
_entity_poly.pdbx_seq_one_letter_code
_entity_poly.pdbx_strand_id
1 'polypeptide(L)'
;KFVCQVCGYIYEGENPPAACPVCKAPASKFVEQKEEKTEWADQHFVGVAKDVDPEIVEGLRQNFEGECSEVGMYLAMARVAHREGYPEIGLYWEKAAYEEAEHAAKFAELLGEVVTDSTKKNLEMRVAAESGACAGKKALAAKAKALNLDAIHDTVHEMAKDEARHGCAFAGLLKRYFGE
;
A
#
# COMPACT_ATOMS: atom_id res chain seq x y z
N LYS A 1 11.22 -30.48 7.15
CA LYS A 1 11.43 -30.90 8.57
C LYS A 1 11.08 -32.36 8.73
N PHE A 2 11.73 -33.06 9.67
CA PHE A 2 11.46 -34.48 9.96
C PHE A 2 11.08 -34.62 11.43
N VAL A 3 10.02 -35.36 11.72
CA VAL A 3 9.52 -35.62 13.09
C VAL A 3 9.79 -37.07 13.49
N CYS A 4 10.44 -37.27 14.62
CA CYS A 4 10.65 -38.57 15.20
C CYS A 4 9.33 -39.12 15.77
N GLN A 5 8.84 -40.24 15.22
CA GLN A 5 7.56 -40.85 15.61
C GLN A 5 7.63 -41.53 17.02
N VAL A 6 8.80 -41.59 17.62
CA VAL A 6 8.97 -42.18 18.97
C VAL A 6 8.87 -41.13 20.06
N CYS A 7 9.51 -39.94 19.86
CA CYS A 7 9.60 -38.94 20.93
C CYS A 7 9.14 -37.53 20.51
N GLY A 8 8.70 -37.33 19.27
CA GLY A 8 8.25 -36.05 18.77
C GLY A 8 9.38 -35.04 18.47
N TYR A 9 10.65 -35.43 18.58
CA TYR A 9 11.74 -34.50 18.23
C TYR A 9 11.67 -34.08 16.78
N ILE A 10 11.78 -32.76 16.53
CA ILE A 10 11.76 -32.15 15.19
C ILE A 10 13.21 -31.87 14.77
N TYR A 11 13.58 -32.41 13.62
CA TYR A 11 14.88 -32.19 12.98
C TYR A 11 14.69 -31.35 11.71
N GLU A 12 15.51 -30.30 11.57
CA GLU A 12 15.56 -29.45 10.37
C GLU A 12 16.79 -29.79 9.54
N GLY A 13 16.57 -30.39 8.38
CA GLY A 13 17.62 -30.78 7.43
C GLY A 13 17.00 -31.36 6.16
N GLU A 14 17.83 -31.62 5.14
CA GLU A 14 17.39 -32.19 3.87
C GLU A 14 17.00 -33.67 3.97
N ASN A 15 17.66 -34.41 4.89
CA ASN A 15 17.41 -35.82 5.12
C ASN A 15 17.31 -36.09 6.63
N PRO A 16 16.57 -37.12 7.05
CA PRO A 16 16.46 -37.46 8.47
C PRO A 16 17.83 -37.86 9.03
N PRO A 17 18.14 -37.55 10.32
CA PRO A 17 19.38 -37.97 10.93
C PRO A 17 19.44 -39.48 11.07
N ALA A 18 20.64 -40.07 11.03
CA ALA A 18 20.84 -41.54 11.15
C ALA A 18 20.22 -42.12 12.43
N ALA A 19 20.22 -41.33 13.51
CA ALA A 19 19.56 -41.67 14.78
C ALA A 19 19.03 -40.40 15.45
N CYS A 20 17.91 -40.53 16.13
CA CYS A 20 17.34 -39.42 16.91
C CYS A 20 18.30 -38.98 18.02
N PRO A 21 18.66 -37.69 18.13
CA PRO A 21 19.57 -37.23 19.18
C PRO A 21 18.99 -37.41 20.60
N VAL A 22 17.64 -37.42 20.71
CA VAL A 22 16.92 -37.54 21.98
C VAL A 22 16.71 -38.99 22.41
N CYS A 23 16.03 -39.79 21.56
CA CYS A 23 15.61 -41.14 21.97
C CYS A 23 16.39 -42.26 21.26
N LYS A 24 17.38 -41.94 20.43
CA LYS A 24 18.22 -42.89 19.68
C LYS A 24 17.46 -43.75 18.66
N ALA A 25 16.22 -43.46 18.38
CA ALA A 25 15.45 -44.15 17.32
C ALA A 25 16.13 -43.98 15.94
N PRO A 26 16.13 -45.02 15.09
CA PRO A 26 16.80 -44.96 13.79
C PRO A 26 16.08 -44.02 12.83
N ALA A 27 16.76 -43.62 11.73
CA ALA A 27 16.24 -42.75 10.69
C ALA A 27 14.88 -43.19 10.17
N SER A 28 14.60 -44.49 10.09
CA SER A 28 13.32 -45.06 9.65
C SER A 28 12.10 -44.69 10.52
N LYS A 29 12.36 -44.11 11.69
CA LYS A 29 11.30 -43.60 12.60
C LYS A 29 11.05 -42.10 12.44
N PHE A 30 11.69 -41.46 11.47
CA PHE A 30 11.41 -40.08 11.12
C PHE A 30 10.44 -40.02 9.93
N VAL A 31 9.44 -39.17 10.04
CA VAL A 31 8.51 -38.85 8.97
C VAL A 31 8.70 -37.40 8.56
N GLU A 32 8.77 -37.18 7.26
CA GLU A 32 8.79 -35.82 6.71
C GLU A 32 7.49 -35.10 7.05
N GLN A 33 7.60 -34.02 7.80
CA GLN A 33 6.50 -33.12 8.04
C GLN A 33 6.40 -32.17 6.83
N LYS A 34 5.52 -32.48 5.89
CA LYS A 34 5.16 -31.53 4.86
C LYS A 34 4.36 -30.42 5.52
N GLU A 35 4.73 -29.19 5.24
CA GLU A 35 3.84 -28.07 5.55
C GLU A 35 2.60 -28.26 4.67
N GLU A 36 1.48 -28.60 5.25
CA GLU A 36 0.19 -28.52 4.59
C GLU A 36 -0.06 -27.04 4.33
N LYS A 37 0.12 -26.62 3.08
CA LYS A 37 -0.35 -25.30 2.67
C LYS A 37 -1.86 -25.34 2.79
N THR A 38 -2.40 -24.56 3.70
CA THR A 38 -3.83 -24.34 3.78
C THR A 38 -4.26 -23.67 2.48
N GLU A 39 -5.04 -24.36 1.68
CA GLU A 39 -5.67 -23.77 0.49
C GLU A 39 -6.98 -23.12 0.93
N TRP A 40 -7.10 -21.84 0.63
CA TRP A 40 -8.32 -21.08 0.86
C TRP A 40 -9.23 -21.20 -0.35
N ALA A 41 -10.56 -21.27 -0.12
CA ALA A 41 -11.56 -21.38 -1.20
C ALA A 41 -11.54 -20.16 -2.13
N ASP A 42 -11.07 -19.01 -1.64
CA ASP A 42 -10.86 -17.79 -2.39
C ASP A 42 -9.59 -17.09 -1.90
N GLN A 43 -8.83 -16.51 -2.82
CA GLN A 43 -7.58 -15.86 -2.53
C GLN A 43 -7.70 -14.36 -2.83
N HIS A 44 -7.51 -13.54 -1.78
CA HIS A 44 -7.39 -12.10 -1.89
C HIS A 44 -5.92 -11.70 -1.76
N PHE A 45 -5.34 -11.19 -2.84
CA PHE A 45 -3.97 -10.68 -2.86
C PHE A 45 -3.88 -9.45 -3.77
N VAL A 46 -2.86 -8.63 -3.54
CA VAL A 46 -2.64 -7.43 -4.35
C VAL A 46 -2.38 -7.83 -5.81
N GLY A 47 -3.21 -7.31 -6.71
CA GLY A 47 -3.09 -7.57 -8.13
C GLY A 47 -3.84 -8.83 -8.61
N VAL A 48 -4.86 -9.27 -7.87
CA VAL A 48 -5.70 -10.43 -8.27
C VAL A 48 -6.36 -10.22 -9.63
N ALA A 49 -6.56 -8.99 -10.08
CA ALA A 49 -7.18 -8.65 -11.36
C ALA A 49 -6.20 -8.55 -12.56
N LYS A 50 -4.91 -8.87 -12.39
CA LYS A 50 -3.90 -8.66 -13.45
C LYS A 50 -4.14 -9.43 -14.74
N ASP A 51 -4.67 -10.64 -14.65
CA ASP A 51 -4.81 -11.55 -15.80
C ASP A 51 -6.28 -11.88 -16.09
N VAL A 52 -7.21 -11.02 -15.63
CA VAL A 52 -8.64 -11.18 -15.92
C VAL A 52 -9.02 -10.44 -17.21
N ASP A 53 -10.30 -10.52 -17.58
CA ASP A 53 -10.85 -9.87 -18.76
C ASP A 53 -10.47 -8.38 -18.82
N PRO A 54 -9.94 -7.87 -19.95
CA PRO A 54 -9.51 -6.48 -20.07
C PRO A 54 -10.60 -5.43 -19.80
N GLU A 55 -11.87 -5.75 -20.09
CA GLU A 55 -12.99 -4.84 -19.80
C GLU A 55 -13.20 -4.68 -18.31
N ILE A 56 -13.02 -5.77 -17.53
CA ILE A 56 -13.05 -5.73 -16.06
C ILE A 56 -11.90 -4.87 -15.54
N VAL A 57 -10.68 -5.09 -16.02
CA VAL A 57 -9.50 -4.30 -15.59
C VAL A 57 -9.70 -2.82 -15.87
N GLU A 58 -10.20 -2.47 -17.06
CA GLU A 58 -10.47 -1.07 -17.43
C GLU A 58 -11.57 -0.47 -16.56
N GLY A 59 -12.64 -1.22 -16.27
CA GLY A 59 -13.68 -0.79 -15.34
C GLY A 59 -13.15 -0.52 -13.94
N LEU A 60 -12.25 -1.38 -13.42
CA LEU A 60 -11.61 -1.17 -12.12
C LEU A 60 -10.72 0.09 -12.10
N ARG A 61 -9.98 0.38 -13.19
CA ARG A 61 -9.16 1.61 -13.29
C ARG A 61 -10.02 2.87 -13.29
N GLN A 62 -11.10 2.87 -14.08
CA GLN A 62 -12.02 4.02 -14.14
C GLN A 62 -12.67 4.29 -12.79
N ASN A 63 -13.08 3.24 -12.07
CA ASN A 63 -13.59 3.40 -10.71
C ASN A 63 -12.50 3.91 -9.76
N PHE A 64 -11.29 3.35 -9.78
CA PHE A 64 -10.18 3.84 -8.96
C PHE A 64 -9.92 5.35 -9.17
N GLU A 65 -9.87 5.81 -10.42
CA GLU A 65 -9.68 7.23 -10.74
C GLU A 65 -10.87 8.09 -10.29
N GLY A 66 -12.09 7.59 -10.45
CA GLY A 66 -13.30 8.23 -9.97
C GLY A 66 -13.27 8.45 -8.46
N GLU A 67 -13.08 7.41 -7.69
CA GLU A 67 -13.02 7.45 -6.22
C GLU A 67 -11.90 8.38 -5.71
N CYS A 68 -10.70 8.31 -6.30
CA CYS A 68 -9.61 9.23 -5.96
C CYS A 68 -9.99 10.70 -6.19
N SER A 69 -10.74 10.99 -7.26
CA SER A 69 -11.23 12.33 -7.57
C SER A 69 -12.30 12.78 -6.59
N GLU A 70 -13.22 11.90 -6.20
CA GLU A 70 -14.31 12.19 -5.27
C GLU A 70 -13.80 12.50 -3.87
N VAL A 71 -12.74 11.87 -3.39
CA VAL A 71 -12.05 12.25 -2.14
C VAL A 71 -11.73 13.74 -2.11
N GLY A 72 -11.07 14.24 -3.15
CA GLY A 72 -10.69 15.66 -3.26
C GLY A 72 -11.89 16.58 -3.39
N MET A 73 -12.88 16.20 -4.21
CA MET A 73 -14.10 16.97 -4.41
C MET A 73 -14.91 17.10 -3.11
N TYR A 74 -15.16 16.01 -2.40
CA TYR A 74 -15.98 16.02 -1.18
C TYR A 74 -15.30 16.80 -0.06
N LEU A 75 -13.98 16.69 0.11
CA LEU A 75 -13.25 17.54 1.05
C LEU A 75 -13.33 19.03 0.70
N ALA A 76 -13.30 19.38 -0.59
CA ALA A 76 -13.47 20.77 -1.03
C ALA A 76 -14.90 21.25 -0.77
N MET A 77 -15.93 20.44 -1.06
CA MET A 77 -17.33 20.72 -0.76
C MET A 77 -17.58 20.89 0.73
N ALA A 78 -16.96 20.06 1.58
CA ALA A 78 -17.02 20.19 3.03
C ALA A 78 -16.51 21.57 3.51
N ARG A 79 -15.37 22.02 2.97
CA ARG A 79 -14.81 23.36 3.29
C ARG A 79 -15.75 24.48 2.87
N VAL A 80 -16.46 24.36 1.74
CA VAL A 80 -17.48 25.33 1.30
C VAL A 80 -18.64 25.33 2.29
N ALA A 81 -19.20 24.16 2.63
CA ALA A 81 -20.31 24.04 3.57
C ALA A 81 -20.00 24.63 4.94
N HIS A 82 -18.80 24.39 5.47
CA HIS A 82 -18.37 24.97 6.75
C HIS A 82 -18.27 26.51 6.68
N ARG A 83 -17.73 27.07 5.58
CA ARG A 83 -17.66 28.54 5.40
C ARG A 83 -19.03 29.18 5.27
N GLU A 84 -20.00 28.47 4.71
CA GLU A 84 -21.39 28.93 4.57
C GLU A 84 -22.22 28.73 5.84
N GLY A 85 -21.69 28.07 6.86
CA GLY A 85 -22.38 27.84 8.11
C GLY A 85 -23.28 26.60 8.14
N TYR A 86 -22.99 25.61 7.28
CA TYR A 86 -23.70 24.31 7.23
C TYR A 86 -22.81 23.17 7.76
N PRO A 87 -22.48 23.14 9.07
CA PRO A 87 -21.53 22.18 9.60
C PRO A 87 -21.98 20.72 9.46
N GLU A 88 -23.28 20.45 9.55
CA GLU A 88 -23.81 19.09 9.39
C GLU A 88 -23.54 18.55 7.96
N ILE A 89 -23.74 19.39 6.95
CA ILE A 89 -23.43 19.05 5.56
C ILE A 89 -21.93 18.85 5.38
N GLY A 90 -21.11 19.75 5.96
CA GLY A 90 -19.67 19.65 5.91
C GLY A 90 -19.14 18.35 6.50
N LEU A 91 -19.61 17.97 7.70
CA LEU A 91 -19.24 16.72 8.35
C LEU A 91 -19.67 15.48 7.55
N TYR A 92 -20.81 15.53 6.88
CA TYR A 92 -21.23 14.42 6.03
C TYR A 92 -20.33 14.27 4.80
N TRP A 93 -19.94 15.37 4.16
CA TRP A 93 -18.96 15.36 3.06
C TRP A 93 -17.61 14.82 3.47
N GLU A 94 -17.10 15.20 4.64
CA GLU A 94 -15.85 14.66 5.18
C GLU A 94 -15.92 13.15 5.40
N LYS A 95 -17.05 12.67 5.95
CA LYS A 95 -17.28 11.24 6.13
C LYS A 95 -17.34 10.50 4.79
N ALA A 96 -18.09 11.02 3.81
CA ALA A 96 -18.16 10.44 2.48
C ALA A 96 -16.78 10.38 1.80
N ALA A 97 -15.98 11.45 1.88
CA ALA A 97 -14.63 11.46 1.34
C ALA A 97 -13.74 10.34 1.90
N TYR A 98 -13.91 9.99 3.17
CA TYR A 98 -13.19 8.89 3.78
C TYR A 98 -13.69 7.51 3.28
N GLU A 99 -14.98 7.37 3.06
CA GLU A 99 -15.58 6.16 2.46
C GLU A 99 -15.07 5.95 1.03
N GLU A 100 -14.97 7.02 0.21
CA GLU A 100 -14.41 6.95 -1.16
C GLU A 100 -12.90 6.63 -1.13
N ALA A 101 -12.16 7.10 -0.14
CA ALA A 101 -10.76 6.72 0.02
C ALA A 101 -10.59 5.20 0.27
N GLU A 102 -11.49 4.59 1.04
CA GLU A 102 -11.54 3.14 1.27
C GLU A 102 -11.92 2.37 -0.01
N HIS A 103 -12.85 2.90 -0.82
CA HIS A 103 -13.17 2.31 -2.12
C HIS A 103 -11.98 2.36 -3.07
N ALA A 104 -11.32 3.52 -3.19
CA ALA A 104 -10.11 3.67 -4.00
C ALA A 104 -9.01 2.69 -3.56
N ALA A 105 -8.79 2.51 -2.25
CA ALA A 105 -7.80 1.57 -1.74
C ALA A 105 -8.11 0.13 -2.18
N LYS A 106 -9.37 -0.30 -2.14
CA LYS A 106 -9.80 -1.64 -2.57
C LYS A 106 -9.57 -1.85 -4.07
N PHE A 107 -9.92 -0.86 -4.91
CA PHE A 107 -9.63 -0.93 -6.35
C PHE A 107 -8.13 -0.97 -6.64
N ALA A 108 -7.32 -0.19 -5.90
CA ALA A 108 -5.87 -0.23 -6.01
C ALA A 108 -5.29 -1.61 -5.68
N GLU A 109 -5.80 -2.27 -4.62
CA GLU A 109 -5.39 -3.62 -4.23
C GLU A 109 -5.78 -4.65 -5.30
N LEU A 110 -7.01 -4.59 -5.83
CA LEU A 110 -7.45 -5.50 -6.90
C LEU A 110 -6.56 -5.39 -8.13
N LEU A 111 -6.23 -4.18 -8.56
CA LEU A 111 -5.40 -3.91 -9.73
C LEU A 111 -3.92 -4.25 -9.51
N GLY A 112 -3.35 -3.93 -8.34
CA GLY A 112 -1.92 -4.10 -8.05
C GLY A 112 -1.01 -3.29 -8.98
N GLU A 113 -1.48 -2.16 -9.50
CA GLU A 113 -0.75 -1.28 -10.43
C GLU A 113 -0.01 -0.16 -9.68
N VAL A 114 -0.63 0.42 -8.66
CA VAL A 114 -0.08 1.53 -7.86
C VAL A 114 0.40 1.09 -6.48
N VAL A 115 0.13 -0.14 -6.08
CA VAL A 115 0.52 -0.76 -4.83
C VAL A 115 1.03 -2.18 -5.07
N THR A 116 1.95 -2.65 -4.24
CA THR A 116 2.47 -4.02 -4.27
C THR A 116 2.28 -4.67 -2.89
N ASP A 117 2.44 -5.97 -2.81
CA ASP A 117 2.44 -6.76 -1.56
C ASP A 117 3.71 -6.59 -0.71
N SER A 118 4.64 -5.73 -1.15
CA SER A 118 5.91 -5.45 -0.46
C SER A 118 5.94 -4.02 0.08
N THR A 119 5.91 -3.86 1.40
CA THR A 119 6.07 -2.55 2.06
C THR A 119 7.38 -1.86 1.66
N LYS A 120 8.49 -2.61 1.53
CA LYS A 120 9.76 -2.06 1.06
C LYS A 120 9.62 -1.44 -0.32
N LYS A 121 9.07 -2.20 -1.28
CA LYS A 121 8.90 -1.75 -2.66
C LYS A 121 7.94 -0.56 -2.75
N ASN A 122 6.87 -0.56 -1.97
CA ASN A 122 5.94 0.57 -1.91
C ASN A 122 6.62 1.84 -1.41
N LEU A 123 7.49 1.74 -0.39
CA LEU A 123 8.29 2.89 0.07
C LEU A 123 9.27 3.39 -1.00
N GLU A 124 10.01 2.49 -1.68
CA GLU A 124 10.92 2.85 -2.77
C GLU A 124 10.22 3.61 -3.89
N MET A 125 9.07 3.12 -4.33
CA MET A 125 8.24 3.76 -5.35
C MET A 125 7.77 5.15 -4.90
N ARG A 126 7.36 5.30 -3.65
CA ARG A 126 6.87 6.58 -3.14
C ARG A 126 7.97 7.60 -2.97
N VAL A 127 9.16 7.23 -2.48
CA VAL A 127 10.32 8.16 -2.39
C VAL A 127 10.60 8.81 -3.75
N ALA A 128 10.63 8.02 -4.82
CA ALA A 128 10.86 8.54 -6.17
C ALA A 128 9.72 9.45 -6.64
N ALA A 129 8.46 9.05 -6.41
CA ALA A 129 7.27 9.80 -6.83
C ALA A 129 7.14 11.14 -6.08
N GLU A 130 7.39 11.19 -4.77
CA GLU A 130 7.34 12.41 -3.97
C GLU A 130 8.41 13.44 -4.42
N SER A 131 9.60 12.96 -4.79
CA SER A 131 10.65 13.82 -5.37
C SER A 131 10.18 14.49 -6.66
N GLY A 132 9.58 13.73 -7.56
CA GLY A 132 9.01 14.27 -8.81
C GLY A 132 7.85 15.23 -8.57
N ALA A 133 6.93 14.88 -7.68
CA ALA A 133 5.78 15.72 -7.30
C ALA A 133 6.23 17.06 -6.68
N CYS A 134 7.24 17.02 -5.79
CA CYS A 134 7.84 18.23 -5.22
C CYS A 134 8.41 19.12 -6.32
N ALA A 135 9.22 18.59 -7.24
CA ALA A 135 9.83 19.35 -8.33
C ALA A 135 8.76 19.98 -9.25
N GLY A 136 7.75 19.22 -9.62
CA GLY A 136 6.64 19.69 -10.46
C GLY A 136 5.84 20.83 -9.80
N LYS A 137 5.47 20.66 -8.52
CA LYS A 137 4.76 21.70 -7.75
C LYS A 137 5.61 22.96 -7.58
N LYS A 138 6.92 22.83 -7.32
CA LYS A 138 7.83 23.99 -7.25
C LYS A 138 7.87 24.76 -8.57
N ALA A 139 7.96 24.08 -9.70
CA ALA A 139 7.96 24.70 -11.02
C ALA A 139 6.62 25.45 -11.30
N LEU A 140 5.50 24.82 -10.96
CA LEU A 140 4.17 25.43 -11.10
C LEU A 140 4.02 26.68 -10.20
N ALA A 141 4.44 26.59 -8.94
CA ALA A 141 4.42 27.72 -8.02
C ALA A 141 5.27 28.89 -8.52
N ALA A 142 6.48 28.62 -9.02
CA ALA A 142 7.35 29.65 -9.58
C ALA A 142 6.70 30.35 -10.79
N LYS A 143 6.03 29.58 -11.68
CA LYS A 143 5.29 30.15 -12.80
C LYS A 143 4.11 31.00 -12.34
N ALA A 144 3.35 30.56 -11.35
CA ALA A 144 2.24 31.35 -10.78
C ALA A 144 2.75 32.66 -10.18
N LYS A 145 3.88 32.65 -9.47
CA LYS A 145 4.51 33.85 -8.91
C LYS A 145 4.90 34.83 -10.00
N ALA A 146 5.52 34.36 -11.09
CA ALA A 146 5.90 35.21 -12.22
C ALA A 146 4.70 35.89 -12.92
N LEU A 147 3.50 35.32 -12.76
CA LEU A 147 2.24 35.83 -13.28
C LEU A 147 1.43 36.63 -12.24
N ASN A 148 1.99 36.91 -11.06
CA ASN A 148 1.34 37.59 -9.93
C ASN A 148 0.05 36.86 -9.43
N LEU A 149 0.02 35.53 -9.51
CA LEU A 149 -1.07 34.67 -9.03
C LEU A 149 -0.75 34.17 -7.62
N ASP A 150 -0.70 35.09 -6.64
CA ASP A 150 -0.18 34.81 -5.29
C ASP A 150 -0.94 33.69 -4.57
N ALA A 151 -2.28 33.67 -4.65
CA ALA A 151 -3.08 32.62 -4.01
C ALA A 151 -2.75 31.20 -4.56
N ILE A 152 -2.50 31.09 -5.87
CA ILE A 152 -2.10 29.83 -6.50
C ILE A 152 -0.66 29.49 -6.10
N HIS A 153 0.25 30.49 -6.17
CA HIS A 153 1.63 30.29 -5.74
C HIS A 153 1.71 29.75 -4.31
N ASP A 154 1.09 30.43 -3.36
CA ASP A 154 1.18 30.09 -1.94
C ASP A 154 0.64 28.69 -1.68
N THR A 155 -0.53 28.37 -2.23
CA THR A 155 -1.13 27.05 -2.08
C THR A 155 -0.24 25.93 -2.62
N VAL A 156 0.26 26.09 -3.86
CA VAL A 156 1.05 25.03 -4.52
C VAL A 156 2.45 24.95 -3.94
N HIS A 157 3.01 26.09 -3.46
CA HIS A 157 4.33 26.11 -2.81
C HIS A 157 4.31 25.36 -1.48
N GLU A 158 3.27 25.53 -0.66
CA GLU A 158 3.11 24.77 0.59
C GLU A 158 2.96 23.26 0.30
N MET A 159 2.16 22.89 -0.70
CA MET A 159 2.06 21.48 -1.13
C MET A 159 3.42 20.91 -1.56
N ALA A 160 4.27 21.69 -2.25
CA ALA A 160 5.61 21.24 -2.62
C ALA A 160 6.50 20.94 -1.40
N LYS A 161 6.33 21.69 -0.29
CA LYS A 161 7.01 21.40 0.98
C LYS A 161 6.48 20.12 1.62
N ASP A 162 5.19 19.87 1.53
CA ASP A 162 4.58 18.63 2.01
C ASP A 162 5.14 17.41 1.28
N GLU A 163 5.26 17.46 -0.07
CA GLU A 163 5.86 16.37 -0.85
C GLU A 163 7.32 16.11 -0.45
N ALA A 164 8.10 17.17 -0.21
CA ALA A 164 9.46 17.01 0.27
C ALA A 164 9.51 16.35 1.65
N ARG A 165 8.60 16.70 2.56
CA ARG A 165 8.48 16.08 3.89
C ARG A 165 8.06 14.63 3.79
N HIS A 166 7.09 14.29 2.94
CA HIS A 166 6.66 12.91 2.70
C HIS A 166 7.82 12.08 2.16
N GLY A 167 8.53 12.56 1.12
CA GLY A 167 9.68 11.87 0.55
C GLY A 167 10.79 11.62 1.56
N CYS A 168 11.14 12.62 2.37
CA CYS A 168 12.12 12.47 3.45
C CYS A 168 11.67 11.46 4.52
N ALA A 169 10.38 11.46 4.88
CA ALA A 169 9.84 10.51 5.84
C ALA A 169 9.88 9.08 5.31
N PHE A 170 9.46 8.86 4.07
CA PHE A 170 9.51 7.54 3.43
C PHE A 170 10.94 7.02 3.28
N ALA A 171 11.89 7.88 2.88
CA ALA A 171 13.31 7.52 2.82
C ALA A 171 13.87 7.16 4.20
N GLY A 172 13.50 7.91 5.24
CA GLY A 172 13.88 7.63 6.62
C GLY A 172 13.33 6.29 7.13
N LEU A 173 12.08 5.95 6.79
CA LEU A 173 11.46 4.66 7.12
C LEU A 173 12.14 3.52 6.35
N LEU A 174 12.42 3.71 5.06
CA LEU A 174 13.11 2.74 4.22
C LEU A 174 14.48 2.39 4.83
N LYS A 175 15.28 3.42 5.17
CA LYS A 175 16.57 3.24 5.82
C LYS A 175 16.45 2.53 7.18
N ARG A 176 15.49 2.92 8.00
CA ARG A 176 15.32 2.40 9.36
C ARG A 176 14.94 0.91 9.37
N TYR A 177 14.04 0.48 8.49
CA TYR A 177 13.50 -0.86 8.53
C TYR A 177 14.13 -1.83 7.54
N PHE A 178 14.72 -1.32 6.47
CA PHE A 178 15.28 -2.14 5.39
C PHE A 178 16.77 -1.90 5.12
N GLY A 179 17.43 -0.95 5.83
CA GLY A 179 18.88 -0.73 5.80
C GLY A 179 19.40 -0.04 4.53
N GLU A 180 18.56 0.70 3.81
CA GLU A 180 18.92 1.38 2.55
C GLU A 180 18.98 2.90 2.67
#